data_1dc20eab9937f51e79529ab548903155
#
_entry.id   1dc20eab9937f51e79529ab548903155
#
_cell.length_a   1.000
_cell.length_b   1.000
_cell.length_c   1.000
_cell.angle_alpha   90.00
_cell.angle_beta   90.00
_cell.angle_gamma   90.00
#
_symmetry.space_group_name_H-M   'P 1'
#
loop_
_entity.id
_entity.type
_entity.pdbx_description
1 polymer ?
#
loop_
_entity_poly.entity_id
_entity_poly.type
_entity_poly.pdbx_seq_one_letter_code
_entity_poly.pdbx_strand_id
1 'polypeptide(L)'
;MKRNFVIIAIIFLFSFSVNSQKNNGMSSAVIDVENGMKNLSRLKVSDLGKIIRYIPLETPDDGLIGKNPVVKVLRNYIVVEYNTLPTQQGVCLLFSKKDGRFITKIGHTGQDPEAYTDCFSWTDEKEEFFYFERQPNQLIKYDMKGKFCGKVEFSTSELASYYLITDSEIIGFFDAFKKSNIYTNQYVLGIYKKDGSLKETVPSFFTYSSPHTDDIYQTNLVNGNLLYNIFGSWTRAGAFIFDYVRLGQRRQINPLHSARIWKNNENIRFKQDFIDTIYTVSGNKLIPSIVFKTGKYHWPVQERKSEKNNLERIFIADINENNSIVFFQCVRGLLTQESVLYNGLYNKKTGKTTLSKNKDGIEDDLSHFMPFKPLGMSTSGELVSFVEAWEALDWLEKHPEAKNNKNLSFLKDLDEEANPIVILIE
;
A
#
# COMPACT_ATOMS: atom_id res chain seq x y z
N MET A 1 -59.15 -60.04 -16.59
CA MET A 1 -59.22 -59.05 -15.52
C MET A 1 -57.89 -58.33 -15.40
N LYS A 2 -57.78 -57.11 -15.93
CA LYS A 2 -56.57 -56.26 -15.85
C LYS A 2 -56.81 -55.20 -14.76
N ARG A 3 -56.03 -55.22 -13.70
CA ARG A 3 -56.03 -54.19 -12.64
C ARG A 3 -55.11 -53.07 -13.01
N ASN A 4 -55.62 -51.87 -13.27
CA ASN A 4 -54.82 -50.63 -13.46
C ASN A 4 -54.44 -50.11 -12.10
N PHE A 5 -53.12 -49.95 -11.85
CA PHE A 5 -52.57 -49.20 -10.75
C PHE A 5 -52.37 -47.73 -11.21
N VAL A 6 -53.10 -46.81 -10.62
CA VAL A 6 -52.84 -45.39 -10.76
C VAL A 6 -51.85 -45.00 -9.68
N ILE A 7 -50.66 -44.54 -10.11
CA ILE A 7 -49.65 -43.98 -9.21
C ILE A 7 -49.92 -42.45 -9.16
N ILE A 8 -50.40 -41.96 -8.00
CA ILE A 8 -50.53 -40.56 -7.69
C ILE A 8 -49.18 -40.09 -7.17
N ALA A 9 -48.47 -39.28 -7.99
CA ALA A 9 -47.24 -38.59 -7.60
C ALA A 9 -47.62 -37.29 -6.81
N ILE A 10 -47.45 -37.34 -5.50
CA ILE A 10 -47.58 -36.15 -4.66
C ILE A 10 -46.29 -35.32 -4.79
N ILE A 11 -46.37 -34.19 -5.50
CA ILE A 11 -45.33 -33.21 -5.55
C ILE A 11 -45.40 -32.35 -4.33
N PHE A 12 -44.50 -32.56 -3.37
CA PHE A 12 -44.30 -31.64 -2.23
C PHE A 12 -43.55 -30.41 -2.72
N LEU A 13 -44.29 -29.34 -2.97
CA LEU A 13 -43.72 -27.98 -3.10
C LEU A 13 -43.28 -27.49 -1.71
N PHE A 14 -42.00 -27.65 -1.41
CA PHE A 14 -41.39 -26.94 -0.31
C PHE A 14 -41.24 -25.47 -0.69
N SER A 15 -42.19 -24.67 -0.24
CA SER A 15 -42.03 -23.20 -0.23
C SER A 15 -40.97 -22.85 0.80
N PHE A 16 -39.74 -22.65 0.37
CA PHE A 16 -38.74 -21.98 1.21
C PHE A 16 -39.17 -20.53 1.37
N SER A 17 -39.87 -20.24 2.47
CA SER A 17 -40.01 -18.86 2.97
C SER A 17 -38.62 -18.38 3.36
N VAL A 18 -37.96 -17.67 2.48
CA VAL A 18 -36.77 -16.89 2.83
C VAL A 18 -37.29 -15.79 3.75
N ASN A 19 -37.24 -16.03 5.05
CA ASN A 19 -37.30 -14.98 6.04
C ASN A 19 -36.12 -14.07 5.81
N SER A 20 -36.37 -13.01 5.07
CA SER A 20 -35.49 -11.85 5.02
C SER A 20 -35.43 -11.25 6.42
N GLN A 21 -34.59 -11.81 7.28
CA GLN A 21 -34.09 -11.05 8.41
C GLN A 21 -33.48 -9.78 7.80
N LYS A 22 -34.09 -8.64 8.09
CA LYS A 22 -33.45 -7.34 7.96
C LYS A 22 -32.20 -7.37 8.87
N ASN A 23 -31.12 -7.92 8.33
CA ASN A 23 -29.82 -7.60 8.82
C ASN A 23 -29.67 -6.09 8.63
N ASN A 24 -29.51 -5.35 9.71
CA ASN A 24 -28.92 -4.01 9.71
C ASN A 24 -27.46 -4.15 9.27
N GLY A 25 -27.24 -4.73 8.10
CA GLY A 25 -25.94 -4.87 7.45
C GLY A 25 -25.57 -3.50 6.95
N MET A 26 -24.48 -2.95 7.46
CA MET A 26 -23.80 -1.82 6.82
C MET A 26 -23.68 -2.13 5.33
N SER A 27 -24.39 -1.36 4.50
CA SER A 27 -24.27 -1.46 3.05
C SER A 27 -22.81 -1.22 2.68
N SER A 28 -22.15 -2.23 2.15
CA SER A 28 -20.77 -2.08 1.68
C SER A 28 -20.73 -1.03 0.58
N ALA A 29 -19.84 -0.06 0.68
CA ALA A 29 -19.63 0.90 -0.38
C ALA A 29 -19.11 0.18 -1.63
N VAL A 30 -19.54 0.62 -2.82
CA VAL A 30 -19.14 0.00 -4.09
C VAL A 30 -18.33 0.99 -4.93
N ILE A 31 -17.09 0.62 -5.22
CA ILE A 31 -16.21 1.32 -6.16
C ILE A 31 -16.42 0.68 -7.54
N ASP A 32 -17.16 1.33 -8.42
CA ASP A 32 -17.50 0.78 -9.74
C ASP A 32 -16.38 0.98 -10.76
N VAL A 33 -15.35 0.14 -10.65
CA VAL A 33 -14.18 0.14 -11.55
C VAL A 33 -14.60 -0.18 -12.99
N GLU A 34 -15.52 -1.13 -13.17
CA GLU A 34 -15.96 -1.54 -14.52
C GLU A 34 -16.61 -0.38 -15.27
N ASN A 35 -17.46 0.39 -14.61
CA ASN A 35 -18.06 1.57 -15.22
C ASN A 35 -17.04 2.69 -15.42
N GLY A 36 -16.15 2.90 -14.45
CA GLY A 36 -15.06 3.87 -14.57
C GLY A 36 -14.14 3.59 -15.76
N MET A 37 -13.85 2.33 -16.05
CA MET A 37 -13.05 1.91 -17.22
C MET A 37 -13.74 2.21 -18.55
N LYS A 38 -15.07 2.18 -18.60
CA LYS A 38 -15.85 2.55 -19.78
C LYS A 38 -15.94 4.07 -19.98
N ASN A 39 -15.84 4.83 -18.89
CA ASN A 39 -16.07 6.27 -18.84
C ASN A 39 -14.86 6.99 -18.21
N LEU A 40 -13.69 6.84 -18.84
CA LEU A 40 -12.47 7.50 -18.36
C LEU A 40 -12.64 9.03 -18.38
N SER A 41 -12.15 9.68 -17.35
CA SER A 41 -12.10 11.13 -17.27
C SER A 41 -10.78 11.60 -16.66
N ARG A 42 -10.40 12.86 -16.91
CA ARG A 42 -9.16 13.41 -16.37
C ARG A 42 -9.37 13.76 -14.89
N LEU A 43 -8.49 13.28 -14.04
CA LEU A 43 -8.39 13.71 -12.65
C LEU A 43 -7.45 14.90 -12.54
N LYS A 44 -7.78 15.82 -11.65
CA LYS A 44 -6.98 16.97 -11.25
C LYS A 44 -6.73 16.95 -9.75
N VAL A 45 -5.73 17.69 -9.31
CA VAL A 45 -5.41 17.79 -7.87
C VAL A 45 -6.60 18.33 -7.08
N SER A 46 -7.37 19.27 -7.64
CA SER A 46 -8.60 19.79 -7.01
C SER A 46 -9.72 18.77 -6.78
N ASP A 47 -9.67 17.61 -7.46
CA ASP A 47 -10.57 16.48 -7.21
C ASP A 47 -10.15 15.67 -5.97
N LEU A 48 -8.85 15.70 -5.63
CA LEU A 48 -8.24 14.95 -4.53
C LEU A 48 -8.32 15.71 -3.20
N GLY A 49 -8.15 17.04 -3.25
CA GLY A 49 -8.16 17.92 -2.09
C GLY A 49 -8.30 19.38 -2.49
N LYS A 50 -8.29 20.28 -1.51
CA LYS A 50 -8.48 21.71 -1.74
C LYS A 50 -7.23 22.54 -1.44
N ILE A 51 -6.30 21.98 -0.69
CA ILE A 51 -5.07 22.62 -0.28
C ILE A 51 -3.90 21.76 -0.72
N ILE A 52 -2.90 22.38 -1.34
CA ILE A 52 -1.63 21.76 -1.64
C ILE A 52 -0.53 22.45 -0.84
N ARG A 53 0.32 21.66 -0.22
CA ARG A 53 1.47 22.15 0.57
C ARG A 53 2.75 21.54 0.05
N TYR A 54 3.78 22.37 0.00
CA TYR A 54 5.14 21.99 -0.37
C TYR A 54 6.04 22.15 0.85
N ILE A 55 6.79 21.12 1.17
CA ILE A 55 7.67 21.07 2.35
C ILE A 55 9.06 20.67 1.85
N PRO A 56 9.93 21.64 1.50
CA PRO A 56 11.34 21.34 1.24
C PRO A 56 11.97 20.75 2.48
N LEU A 57 12.66 19.64 2.35
CA LEU A 57 13.38 19.03 3.46
C LEU A 57 14.74 19.69 3.63
N GLU A 58 15.10 20.05 4.87
CA GLU A 58 16.39 20.60 5.20
C GLU A 58 17.52 19.64 4.81
N THR A 59 18.66 20.19 4.38
CA THR A 59 19.79 19.46 3.82
C THR A 59 21.06 19.61 4.68
N PRO A 60 21.06 19.19 5.96
CA PRO A 60 22.29 19.17 6.75
C PRO A 60 23.13 17.94 6.38
N ASP A 61 24.43 17.97 6.68
CA ASP A 61 25.36 16.89 6.37
C ASP A 61 24.88 15.52 6.89
N ASP A 62 24.33 15.49 8.11
CA ASP A 62 23.82 14.27 8.75
C ASP A 62 22.40 13.87 8.28
N GLY A 63 21.77 14.71 7.49
CA GLY A 63 20.39 14.54 7.00
C GLY A 63 20.27 14.43 5.50
N LEU A 64 21.36 14.20 4.78
CA LEU A 64 21.34 13.98 3.33
C LEU A 64 20.58 12.71 2.98
N ILE A 65 19.64 12.84 2.04
CA ILE A 65 18.79 11.74 1.59
C ILE A 65 19.43 11.05 0.40
N GLY A 66 19.57 9.73 0.52
CA GLY A 66 20.11 8.88 -0.56
C GLY A 66 19.09 8.59 -1.66
N LYS A 67 19.52 7.82 -2.65
CA LYS A 67 18.68 7.46 -3.81
C LYS A 67 17.51 6.55 -3.42
N ASN A 68 16.39 6.72 -4.14
CA ASN A 68 15.18 5.92 -4.00
C ASN A 68 14.60 5.91 -2.56
N PRO A 69 14.36 7.07 -1.95
CA PRO A 69 13.83 7.11 -0.59
C PRO A 69 12.37 6.66 -0.55
N VAL A 70 12.00 6.09 0.59
CA VAL A 70 10.60 5.89 0.98
C VAL A 70 10.22 7.01 1.92
N VAL A 71 9.20 7.79 1.56
CA VAL A 71 8.70 8.90 2.37
C VAL A 71 7.40 8.50 3.02
N LYS A 72 7.35 8.56 4.35
CA LYS A 72 6.13 8.38 5.16
C LYS A 72 5.84 9.69 5.88
N VAL A 73 4.58 10.09 5.89
CA VAL A 73 4.16 11.31 6.58
C VAL A 73 3.25 10.93 7.74
N LEU A 74 3.71 11.26 8.93
CA LEU A 74 2.99 11.11 10.19
C LEU A 74 2.25 12.41 10.51
N ARG A 75 1.55 12.43 11.65
CA ARG A 75 0.82 13.64 12.10
C ARG A 75 1.71 14.87 12.17
N ASN A 76 2.89 14.74 12.80
CA ASN A 76 3.81 15.84 13.07
C ASN A 76 5.18 15.68 12.39
N TYR A 77 5.44 14.56 11.75
CA TYR A 77 6.77 14.22 11.25
C TYR A 77 6.74 13.72 9.81
N ILE A 78 7.86 13.84 9.13
CA ILE A 78 8.16 13.20 7.87
C ILE A 78 9.30 12.22 8.13
N VAL A 79 9.11 10.97 7.78
CA VAL A 79 10.08 9.89 7.91
C VAL A 79 10.60 9.56 6.53
N VAL A 80 11.91 9.52 6.37
CA VAL A 80 12.57 9.18 5.12
C VAL A 80 13.48 7.98 5.34
N GLU A 81 13.22 6.91 4.60
CA GLU A 81 13.91 5.63 4.73
C GLU A 81 14.55 5.25 3.39
N TYR A 82 15.80 4.84 3.42
CA TYR A 82 16.51 4.39 2.23
C TYR A 82 17.70 3.51 2.58
N ASN A 83 18.21 2.78 1.57
CA ASN A 83 19.44 2.01 1.69
C ASN A 83 20.58 2.73 0.96
N THR A 84 21.71 2.88 1.63
CA THR A 84 22.91 3.48 1.02
C THR A 84 23.56 2.51 0.02
N LEU A 85 24.09 3.05 -1.08
CA LEU A 85 24.86 2.27 -2.04
C LEU A 85 26.36 2.57 -1.88
N PRO A 86 27.25 1.58 -2.01
CA PRO A 86 27.00 0.16 -2.30
C PRO A 86 26.76 -0.72 -1.06
N THR A 87 26.86 -0.17 0.15
CA THR A 87 26.89 -0.94 1.41
C THR A 87 25.52 -1.50 1.81
N GLN A 88 24.45 -1.03 1.21
CA GLN A 88 23.06 -1.35 1.54
C GLN A 88 22.72 -1.16 3.04
N GLN A 89 23.41 -0.22 3.69
CA GLN A 89 23.08 0.16 5.05
C GLN A 89 21.78 0.95 5.05
N GLY A 90 20.84 0.51 5.86
CA GLY A 90 19.57 1.18 6.02
C GLY A 90 19.68 2.46 6.85
N VAL A 91 19.05 3.51 6.39
CA VAL A 91 18.97 4.82 7.05
C VAL A 91 17.53 5.21 7.23
N CYS A 92 17.19 5.70 8.42
CA CYS A 92 15.89 6.27 8.73
C CYS A 92 16.12 7.68 9.30
N LEU A 93 15.61 8.70 8.59
CA LEU A 93 15.72 10.11 8.97
C LEU A 93 14.36 10.65 9.38
N LEU A 94 14.36 11.54 10.36
CA LEU A 94 13.17 12.21 10.87
C LEU A 94 13.24 13.70 10.62
N PHE A 95 12.18 14.23 10.01
CA PHE A 95 12.00 15.66 9.76
C PHE A 95 10.69 16.16 10.36
N SER A 96 10.64 17.46 10.64
CA SER A 96 9.43 18.15 11.07
C SER A 96 8.46 18.33 9.89
N LYS A 97 7.23 17.86 10.01
CA LYS A 97 6.18 18.08 8.99
C LYS A 97 5.79 19.55 8.84
N LYS A 98 6.01 20.34 9.90
CA LYS A 98 5.63 21.76 9.91
C LYS A 98 6.44 22.57 8.91
N ASP A 99 7.76 22.33 8.86
CA ASP A 99 8.72 23.21 8.20
C ASP A 99 9.87 22.47 7.50
N GLY A 100 9.86 21.14 7.45
CA GLY A 100 10.86 20.31 6.79
C GLY A 100 12.21 20.23 7.51
N ARG A 101 12.37 20.83 8.72
CA ARG A 101 13.64 20.80 9.43
C ARG A 101 14.03 19.39 9.83
N PHE A 102 15.30 19.06 9.66
CA PHE A 102 15.89 17.83 10.14
C PHE A 102 15.85 17.75 11.68
N ILE A 103 15.46 16.60 12.20
CA ILE A 103 15.39 16.38 13.65
C ILE A 103 16.50 15.45 14.10
N THR A 104 16.56 14.24 13.52
CA THR A 104 17.54 13.23 13.90
C THR A 104 17.53 12.04 12.93
N LYS A 105 18.54 11.20 13.07
CA LYS A 105 18.58 9.85 12.51
C LYS A 105 18.05 8.86 13.55
N ILE A 106 17.20 7.92 13.14
CA ILE A 106 16.61 6.91 14.02
C ILE A 106 17.38 5.60 13.91
N GLY A 107 18.10 5.26 14.96
CA GLY A 107 18.84 4.00 15.07
C GLY A 107 19.85 3.76 13.96
N HIS A 108 20.19 2.48 13.74
CA HIS A 108 21.16 2.07 12.72
C HIS A 108 21.02 0.58 12.38
N THR A 109 21.49 0.20 11.20
CA THR A 109 21.66 -1.22 10.83
C THR A 109 22.99 -1.76 11.34
N GLY A 110 23.03 -3.02 11.76
CA GLY A 110 24.25 -3.65 12.26
C GLY A 110 24.01 -4.98 12.95
N GLN A 111 25.05 -5.44 13.65
CA GLN A 111 25.05 -6.72 14.38
C GLN A 111 24.91 -6.56 15.90
N ASP A 112 25.09 -5.35 16.41
CA ASP A 112 24.98 -5.09 17.84
C ASP A 112 23.53 -5.24 18.34
N PRO A 113 23.30 -5.38 19.65
CA PRO A 113 21.97 -5.68 20.21
C PRO A 113 20.89 -4.62 19.96
N GLU A 114 21.29 -3.39 19.66
CA GLU A 114 20.39 -2.27 19.40
C GLU A 114 20.11 -2.07 17.91
N ALA A 115 20.92 -2.67 17.02
CA ALA A 115 20.77 -2.52 15.58
C ALA A 115 19.54 -3.25 15.02
N TYR A 116 18.95 -2.69 13.98
CA TYR A 116 17.91 -3.36 13.19
C TYR A 116 18.46 -4.00 11.92
N THR A 117 17.70 -4.91 11.33
CA THR A 117 18.08 -5.62 10.10
C THR A 117 17.74 -4.80 8.86
N ASP A 118 16.56 -4.15 8.86
CA ASP A 118 16.05 -3.36 7.76
C ASP A 118 15.61 -1.99 8.28
N CYS A 119 15.81 -0.93 7.47
CA CYS A 119 15.47 0.45 7.83
C CYS A 119 14.00 0.80 7.72
N PHE A 120 13.17 -0.08 7.19
CA PHE A 120 11.74 0.18 7.11
C PHE A 120 11.09 0.07 8.47
N SER A 121 10.47 1.17 8.91
CA SER A 121 9.89 1.29 10.23
C SER A 121 8.37 1.17 10.21
N TRP A 122 7.83 0.81 11.37
CA TRP A 122 6.42 1.00 11.74
C TRP A 122 6.36 1.93 12.92
N THR A 123 5.32 2.76 12.99
CA THR A 123 5.27 3.84 13.99
C THR A 123 4.05 3.70 14.89
N ASP A 124 4.27 3.83 16.19
CA ASP A 124 3.24 4.13 17.17
C ASP A 124 3.26 5.62 17.43
N GLU A 125 2.37 6.37 16.78
CA GLU A 125 2.33 7.82 16.91
C GLU A 125 1.82 8.30 18.27
N LYS A 126 1.05 7.48 18.97
CA LYS A 126 0.52 7.82 20.29
C LYS A 126 1.58 7.74 21.37
N GLU A 127 2.37 6.67 21.32
CA GLU A 127 3.46 6.43 22.27
C GLU A 127 4.79 7.02 21.80
N GLU A 128 4.80 7.61 20.58
CA GLU A 128 5.97 8.22 19.93
C GLU A 128 7.17 7.28 19.77
N PHE A 129 6.91 6.07 19.26
CA PHE A 129 7.94 5.07 19.01
C PHE A 129 8.01 4.61 17.57
N PHE A 130 9.25 4.34 17.13
CA PHE A 130 9.54 3.58 15.91
C PHE A 130 9.84 2.13 16.26
N TYR A 131 9.40 1.23 15.36
CA TYR A 131 9.68 -0.20 15.42
C TYR A 131 10.34 -0.64 14.13
N PHE A 132 11.45 -1.38 14.23
CA PHE A 132 12.22 -1.88 13.10
C PHE A 132 12.42 -3.39 13.22
N GLU A 133 12.46 -4.06 12.08
CA GLU A 133 12.65 -5.51 12.01
C GLU A 133 14.06 -5.88 12.49
N ARG A 134 14.11 -6.93 13.30
CA ARG A 134 15.33 -7.65 13.65
C ARG A 134 15.09 -9.15 13.63
N GLN A 135 15.77 -9.80 12.73
CA GLN A 135 15.69 -11.25 12.60
C GLN A 135 16.16 -11.96 13.90
N PRO A 136 15.58 -13.14 14.27
CA PRO A 136 14.55 -13.86 13.49
C PRO A 136 13.10 -13.43 13.78
N ASN A 137 12.79 -12.85 14.94
CA ASN A 137 11.41 -12.65 15.41
C ASN A 137 11.24 -11.44 16.34
N GLN A 138 12.02 -10.38 16.14
CA GLN A 138 12.01 -9.21 17.01
C GLN A 138 11.69 -7.92 16.24
N LEU A 139 11.10 -6.95 16.94
CA LEU A 139 11.07 -5.55 16.56
C LEU A 139 11.91 -4.75 17.56
N ILE A 140 12.86 -3.97 17.06
CA ILE A 140 13.66 -3.04 17.85
C ILE A 140 12.92 -1.73 17.95
N LYS A 141 12.90 -1.13 19.14
CA LYS A 141 12.12 0.05 19.47
C LYS A 141 13.00 1.25 19.76
N TYR A 142 12.70 2.38 19.09
CA TYR A 142 13.36 3.68 19.29
C TYR A 142 12.34 4.77 19.55
N ASP A 143 12.70 5.80 20.32
CA ASP A 143 11.89 7.00 20.46
C ASP A 143 12.10 7.98 19.29
N MET A 144 11.32 9.06 19.26
CA MET A 144 11.42 10.12 18.23
C MET A 144 12.72 10.94 18.31
N LYS A 145 13.58 10.70 19.28
CA LYS A 145 14.93 11.26 19.38
C LYS A 145 16.02 10.32 18.92
N GLY A 146 15.64 9.14 18.42
CA GLY A 146 16.56 8.10 17.97
C GLY A 146 17.22 7.29 19.10
N LYS A 147 16.71 7.38 20.33
CA LYS A 147 17.22 6.61 21.46
C LYS A 147 16.59 5.23 21.47
N PHE A 148 17.42 4.20 21.64
CA PHE A 148 16.99 2.81 21.85
C PHE A 148 16.13 2.69 23.11
N CYS A 149 14.96 2.04 22.97
CA CYS A 149 13.96 1.87 24.02
C CYS A 149 13.60 0.40 24.30
N GLY A 150 14.39 -0.54 23.79
CA GLY A 150 14.17 -1.96 23.99
C GLY A 150 13.67 -2.68 22.75
N LYS A 151 13.09 -3.84 22.96
CA LYS A 151 12.63 -4.70 21.87
C LYS A 151 11.33 -5.42 22.23
N VAL A 152 10.59 -5.81 21.18
CA VAL A 152 9.45 -6.73 21.27
C VAL A 152 9.88 -8.03 20.62
N GLU A 153 9.74 -9.14 21.34
CA GLU A 153 10.00 -10.48 20.82
C GLU A 153 8.68 -11.20 20.59
N PHE A 154 8.47 -11.65 19.35
CA PHE A 154 7.25 -12.35 19.02
C PHE A 154 7.30 -13.80 19.45
N SER A 155 6.18 -14.30 19.95
CA SER A 155 6.00 -15.72 20.30
C SER A 155 5.95 -16.65 19.08
N THR A 156 5.87 -16.08 17.87
CA THR A 156 5.94 -16.79 16.58
C THR A 156 7.35 -16.80 16.05
N SER A 157 7.74 -17.86 15.34
CA SER A 157 9.09 -18.01 14.79
C SER A 157 9.35 -17.16 13.52
N GLU A 158 8.30 -16.60 12.95
CA GLU A 158 8.37 -15.82 11.70
C GLU A 158 7.91 -14.39 11.92
N LEU A 159 8.62 -13.46 11.29
CA LEU A 159 8.20 -12.07 11.21
C LEU A 159 7.12 -11.89 10.12
N ALA A 160 6.19 -11.01 10.40
CA ALA A 160 5.21 -10.59 9.40
C ALA A 160 5.90 -9.80 8.28
N SER A 161 5.28 -9.76 7.11
CA SER A 161 5.78 -8.95 5.99
C SER A 161 5.53 -7.46 6.19
N TYR A 162 4.57 -7.12 7.03
CA TYR A 162 4.20 -5.75 7.38
C TYR A 162 3.53 -5.73 8.76
N TYR A 163 3.68 -4.64 9.49
CA TYR A 163 3.02 -4.44 10.77
C TYR A 163 2.20 -3.16 10.78
N LEU A 164 1.06 -3.21 11.43
CA LEU A 164 0.31 -2.04 11.85
C LEU A 164 0.37 -1.96 13.39
N ILE A 165 0.94 -0.89 13.88
CA ILE A 165 1.02 -0.62 15.31
C ILE A 165 -0.18 0.24 15.71
N THR A 166 -1.00 -0.28 16.62
CA THR A 166 -2.15 0.44 17.18
C THR A 166 -1.89 0.81 18.63
N ASP A 167 -2.81 1.53 19.25
CA ASP A 167 -2.68 1.92 20.68
C ASP A 167 -2.54 0.72 21.62
N SER A 168 -3.18 -0.41 21.30
CA SER A 168 -3.28 -1.58 22.18
C SER A 168 -2.60 -2.83 21.65
N GLU A 169 -2.34 -2.91 20.34
CA GLU A 169 -1.97 -4.16 19.66
C GLU A 169 -0.95 -3.91 18.56
N ILE A 170 -0.25 -4.97 18.19
CA ILE A 170 0.58 -5.05 17.00
C ILE A 170 -0.11 -6.05 16.06
N ILE A 171 -0.43 -5.64 14.83
CA ILE A 171 -1.07 -6.49 13.85
C ILE A 171 -0.08 -6.78 12.74
N GLY A 172 0.33 -8.03 12.61
CA GLY A 172 1.24 -8.50 11.56
C GLY A 172 0.46 -9.04 10.37
N PHE A 173 0.82 -8.59 9.17
CA PHE A 173 0.34 -9.15 7.92
C PHE A 173 1.31 -10.23 7.42
N PHE A 174 0.79 -11.44 7.22
CA PHE A 174 1.54 -12.58 6.69
C PHE A 174 1.12 -12.81 5.25
N ASP A 175 2.07 -12.61 4.35
CA ASP A 175 1.82 -12.79 2.94
C ASP A 175 1.66 -14.28 2.61
N ALA A 176 0.50 -14.67 2.09
CA ALA A 176 0.23 -16.04 1.65
C ALA A 176 1.16 -16.51 0.51
N PHE A 177 1.84 -15.57 -0.15
CA PHE A 177 2.74 -15.84 -1.26
C PHE A 177 4.22 -15.79 -0.86
N LYS A 178 4.52 -15.36 0.37
CA LYS A 178 5.90 -15.33 0.87
C LYS A 178 6.41 -16.77 0.97
N LYS A 179 7.56 -17.00 0.41
CA LYS A 179 8.26 -18.26 0.46
C LYS A 179 8.78 -18.49 1.87
N SER A 180 8.02 -19.11 2.72
CA SER A 180 8.59 -19.85 3.84
C SER A 180 8.66 -21.32 3.46
N ASN A 181 9.78 -21.95 3.73
CA ASN A 181 10.11 -23.25 3.22
C ASN A 181 9.21 -24.40 3.74
N ILE A 182 8.27 -24.14 4.64
CA ILE A 182 7.57 -25.20 5.35
C ILE A 182 6.11 -24.87 5.69
N TYR A 183 5.67 -23.60 5.67
CA TYR A 183 4.35 -23.25 6.18
C TYR A 183 3.48 -22.59 5.11
N THR A 184 2.44 -23.27 4.72
CA THR A 184 1.21 -22.63 4.29
C THR A 184 0.74 -21.80 5.49
N ASN A 185 0.93 -20.48 5.46
CA ASN A 185 0.40 -19.64 6.51
C ASN A 185 -1.11 -19.88 6.60
N GLN A 186 -1.54 -20.50 7.67
CA GLN A 186 -2.95 -20.77 7.90
C GLN A 186 -3.74 -19.50 8.19
N TYR A 187 -3.04 -18.41 8.49
CA TYR A 187 -3.63 -17.10 8.78
C TYR A 187 -2.93 -15.99 7.98
N VAL A 188 -3.69 -14.96 7.70
CA VAL A 188 -3.22 -13.77 6.97
C VAL A 188 -2.87 -12.62 7.91
N LEU A 189 -3.51 -12.54 9.08
CA LEU A 189 -3.16 -11.58 10.12
C LEU A 189 -2.89 -12.31 11.44
N GLY A 190 -1.82 -11.90 12.11
CA GLY A 190 -1.55 -12.20 13.51
C GLY A 190 -1.78 -10.95 14.35
N ILE A 191 -2.60 -11.06 15.39
CA ILE A 191 -2.88 -9.98 16.33
C ILE A 191 -2.12 -10.27 17.61
N TYR A 192 -1.18 -9.40 17.95
CA TYR A 192 -0.30 -9.53 19.10
C TYR A 192 -0.57 -8.45 20.12
N LYS A 193 -0.34 -8.76 21.40
CA LYS A 193 -0.19 -7.73 22.42
C LYS A 193 1.09 -6.92 22.20
N LYS A 194 1.23 -5.79 22.86
CA LYS A 194 2.43 -4.94 22.79
C LYS A 194 3.72 -5.64 23.28
N ASP A 195 3.60 -6.71 24.05
CA ASP A 195 4.72 -7.53 24.51
C ASP A 195 5.17 -8.61 23.50
N GLY A 196 4.49 -8.73 22.35
CA GLY A 196 4.79 -9.73 21.31
C GLY A 196 4.05 -11.05 21.47
N SER A 197 3.28 -11.26 22.54
CA SER A 197 2.47 -12.48 22.70
C SER A 197 1.32 -12.50 21.70
N LEU A 198 1.17 -13.64 21.00
CA LEU A 198 0.07 -13.82 20.03
C LEU A 198 -1.28 -13.88 20.80
N LYS A 199 -2.22 -13.05 20.39
CA LYS A 199 -3.57 -12.97 20.95
C LYS A 199 -4.58 -13.72 20.09
N GLU A 200 -4.62 -13.40 18.81
CA GLU A 200 -5.59 -13.93 17.84
C GLU A 200 -4.97 -14.05 16.45
N THR A 201 -5.60 -14.84 15.60
CA THR A 201 -5.24 -14.93 14.17
C THR A 201 -6.46 -14.80 13.29
N VAL A 202 -6.28 -14.20 12.12
CA VAL A 202 -7.32 -14.14 11.08
C VAL A 202 -6.94 -15.13 9.98
N PRO A 203 -7.78 -16.12 9.65
CA PRO A 203 -7.48 -17.12 8.64
C PRO A 203 -7.25 -16.49 7.26
N SER A 204 -6.36 -17.11 6.48
CA SER A 204 -6.19 -16.74 5.07
C SER A 204 -7.43 -17.15 4.25
N PHE A 205 -7.83 -16.30 3.28
CA PHE A 205 -8.87 -16.66 2.32
C PHE A 205 -8.44 -17.79 1.38
N PHE A 206 -7.15 -17.99 1.26
CA PHE A 206 -6.59 -18.94 0.31
C PHE A 206 -5.64 -19.89 1.01
N THR A 207 -5.86 -21.17 0.80
CA THR A 207 -4.86 -22.19 1.05
C THR A 207 -4.04 -22.38 -0.23
N TYR A 208 -2.85 -21.80 -0.29
CA TYR A 208 -1.94 -22.08 -1.41
C TYR A 208 -0.99 -23.18 -1.00
N SER A 209 -0.86 -24.17 -1.88
CA SER A 209 0.39 -24.89 -1.94
C SER A 209 1.44 -23.89 -2.42
N SER A 210 2.37 -23.53 -1.56
CA SER A 210 3.56 -22.79 -1.97
C SER A 210 4.16 -23.47 -3.20
N PRO A 211 4.57 -22.74 -4.24
CA PRO A 211 5.41 -23.34 -5.24
C PRO A 211 6.61 -23.94 -4.52
N HIS A 212 6.95 -25.19 -4.82
CA HIS A 212 8.14 -25.81 -4.23
C HIS A 212 9.33 -24.88 -4.39
N THR A 213 10.16 -24.78 -3.37
CA THR A 213 11.37 -23.94 -3.38
C THR A 213 12.23 -24.17 -4.60
N ASP A 214 12.19 -25.37 -5.14
CA ASP A 214 12.90 -25.79 -6.34
C ASP A 214 12.32 -25.21 -7.64
N ASP A 215 11.14 -24.61 -7.60
CA ASP A 215 10.50 -23.98 -8.76
C ASP A 215 10.91 -22.52 -8.96
N ILE A 216 11.66 -21.92 -8.03
CA ILE A 216 12.12 -20.53 -8.13
C ILE A 216 13.58 -20.54 -8.57
N TYR A 217 13.77 -20.35 -9.89
CA TYR A 217 15.11 -20.33 -10.47
C TYR A 217 15.67 -18.91 -10.61
N GLN A 218 14.85 -17.96 -11.01
CA GLN A 218 15.23 -16.55 -11.14
C GLN A 218 14.01 -15.68 -10.93
N THR A 219 14.21 -14.58 -10.18
CA THR A 219 13.18 -13.57 -10.02
C THR A 219 13.67 -12.29 -10.69
N ASN A 220 12.99 -11.89 -11.75
CA ASN A 220 13.21 -10.61 -12.39
C ASN A 220 12.04 -9.68 -12.12
N LEU A 221 12.35 -8.43 -11.88
CA LEU A 221 11.32 -7.40 -11.77
C LEU A 221 10.68 -7.20 -13.14
N VAL A 222 9.39 -7.50 -13.24
CA VAL A 222 8.64 -7.28 -14.47
C VAL A 222 8.23 -5.83 -14.55
N ASN A 223 8.50 -5.21 -15.71
CA ASN A 223 8.01 -3.87 -16.03
C ASN A 223 8.43 -2.80 -14.99
N GLY A 224 9.71 -2.72 -14.76
CA GLY A 224 10.33 -1.90 -13.74
C GLY A 224 9.91 -0.45 -13.71
N ASN A 225 9.83 0.19 -14.86
CA ASN A 225 9.40 1.59 -14.97
C ASN A 225 7.95 1.78 -14.49
N LEU A 226 7.09 0.78 -14.70
CA LEU A 226 5.72 0.84 -14.23
C LEU A 226 5.66 0.79 -12.70
N LEU A 227 6.42 -0.10 -12.07
CA LEU A 227 6.48 -0.18 -10.61
C LEU A 227 7.05 1.09 -9.99
N TYR A 228 8.10 1.66 -10.58
CA TYR A 228 8.63 2.94 -10.16
C TYR A 228 7.58 4.05 -10.25
N ASN A 229 6.82 4.10 -11.34
CA ASN A 229 5.75 5.09 -11.53
C ASN A 229 4.58 4.89 -10.54
N ILE A 230 4.32 3.66 -10.10
CA ILE A 230 3.27 3.37 -9.13
C ILE A 230 3.72 3.73 -7.71
N PHE A 231 4.93 3.33 -7.33
CA PHE A 231 5.38 3.36 -5.93
C PHE A 231 6.42 4.44 -5.64
N GLY A 232 6.92 5.14 -6.66
CA GLY A 232 7.97 6.15 -6.52
C GLY A 232 9.33 5.60 -6.14
N SER A 233 9.42 4.33 -5.78
CA SER A 233 10.65 3.63 -5.42
C SER A 233 10.48 2.12 -5.56
N TRP A 234 11.58 1.45 -5.92
CA TRP A 234 11.66 -0.01 -5.98
C TRP A 234 11.54 -0.70 -4.62
N THR A 235 11.94 0.01 -3.57
CA THR A 235 12.02 -0.50 -2.21
C THR A 235 10.80 -0.15 -1.39
N ARG A 236 9.86 0.60 -1.96
CA ARG A 236 8.66 0.99 -1.26
C ARG A 236 7.76 -0.22 -1.01
N ALA A 237 7.08 -0.19 0.12
CA ALA A 237 5.99 -1.11 0.41
C ALA A 237 4.98 -1.10 -0.74
N GLY A 238 4.87 -2.20 -1.45
CA GLY A 238 4.07 -2.31 -2.66
C GLY A 238 4.07 -3.73 -3.21
N ALA A 239 3.47 -3.90 -4.37
CA ALA A 239 3.49 -5.16 -5.08
C ALA A 239 4.74 -5.26 -5.95
N PHE A 240 5.54 -6.28 -5.74
CA PHE A 240 6.56 -6.69 -6.68
C PHE A 240 6.01 -7.76 -7.58
N ILE A 241 6.39 -7.68 -8.85
CA ILE A 241 6.04 -8.66 -9.85
C ILE A 241 7.30 -9.40 -10.20
N PHE A 242 7.27 -10.70 -9.99
CA PHE A 242 8.38 -11.56 -10.30
C PHE A 242 8.03 -12.45 -11.48
N ASP A 243 8.92 -12.51 -12.46
CA ASP A 243 8.96 -13.59 -13.42
C ASP A 243 9.70 -14.76 -12.78
N TYR A 244 9.01 -15.87 -12.64
CA TYR A 244 9.64 -17.13 -12.30
C TYR A 244 10.01 -17.85 -13.58
N VAL A 245 11.31 -18.00 -13.80
CA VAL A 245 11.82 -18.74 -14.95
C VAL A 245 12.33 -20.09 -14.47
N ARG A 246 11.49 -21.10 -14.54
CA ARG A 246 11.93 -22.49 -14.59
C ARG A 246 11.10 -23.23 -15.64
N LEU A 247 11.77 -23.91 -16.57
CA LEU A 247 11.19 -24.88 -17.50
C LEU A 247 9.81 -24.49 -18.08
N GLY A 248 9.72 -23.28 -18.63
CA GLY A 248 8.49 -22.83 -19.28
C GLY A 248 7.89 -21.54 -18.73
N GLN A 249 8.70 -20.66 -18.13
CA GLN A 249 8.33 -19.28 -17.80
C GLN A 249 7.00 -19.16 -17.06
N ARG A 250 7.03 -19.27 -15.76
CA ARG A 250 5.85 -18.99 -14.94
C ARG A 250 5.97 -17.59 -14.33
N ARG A 251 5.03 -16.73 -14.64
CA ARG A 251 4.92 -15.39 -14.02
C ARG A 251 4.03 -15.47 -12.80
N GLN A 252 4.44 -14.81 -11.74
CA GLN A 252 3.65 -14.70 -10.53
C GLN A 252 3.77 -13.29 -9.97
N ILE A 253 2.64 -12.72 -9.53
CA ILE A 253 2.62 -11.52 -8.73
C ILE A 253 2.84 -11.93 -7.28
N ASN A 254 3.91 -11.42 -6.73
CA ASN A 254 4.16 -11.48 -5.29
C ASN A 254 4.10 -10.06 -4.74
N PRO A 255 3.06 -9.74 -3.98
CA PRO A 255 3.05 -8.52 -3.24
C PRO A 255 4.05 -8.64 -2.09
N LEU A 256 5.15 -7.92 -2.19
CA LEU A 256 6.10 -7.76 -1.09
C LEU A 256 5.86 -6.39 -0.47
N HIS A 257 5.65 -6.35 0.84
CA HIS A 257 5.53 -5.12 1.62
C HIS A 257 4.38 -4.17 1.20
N SER A 258 3.34 -4.66 0.53
CA SER A 258 2.17 -3.79 0.35
C SER A 258 1.49 -3.55 1.69
N ALA A 259 1.24 -2.30 2.00
CA ALA A 259 0.45 -1.91 3.15
C ALA A 259 -1.01 -2.31 2.93
N ARG A 260 -1.30 -3.59 3.07
CA ARG A 260 -2.64 -4.14 2.90
C ARG A 260 -3.47 -4.04 4.16
N ILE A 261 -2.88 -3.53 5.19
CA ILE A 261 -3.50 -3.22 6.45
C ILE A 261 -3.19 -1.76 6.80
N TRP A 262 -4.22 -0.98 7.08
CA TRP A 262 -4.08 0.43 7.43
C TRP A 262 -5.18 0.85 8.40
N LYS A 263 -4.94 1.96 9.10
CA LYS A 263 -5.93 2.60 9.96
C LYS A 263 -6.65 3.70 9.18
N ASN A 264 -7.99 3.71 9.25
CA ASN A 264 -8.81 4.82 8.80
C ASN A 264 -9.76 5.18 9.95
N ASN A 265 -9.47 6.28 10.64
CA ASN A 265 -10.02 6.60 11.96
C ASN A 265 -9.80 5.44 12.94
N GLU A 266 -10.85 4.98 13.62
CA GLU A 266 -10.79 3.85 14.54
C GLU A 266 -10.91 2.48 13.84
N ASN A 267 -11.12 2.47 12.52
CA ASN A 267 -11.27 1.23 11.78
C ASN A 267 -9.92 0.73 11.26
N ILE A 268 -9.61 -0.52 11.53
CA ILE A 268 -8.51 -1.23 10.90
C ILE A 268 -9.04 -1.83 9.62
N ARG A 269 -8.42 -1.43 8.50
CA ARG A 269 -8.76 -1.90 7.17
C ARG A 269 -7.78 -2.95 6.71
N PHE A 270 -8.28 -3.91 5.96
CA PHE A 270 -7.48 -4.98 5.38
C PHE A 270 -7.97 -5.30 3.97
N LYS A 271 -7.04 -5.52 3.06
CA LYS A 271 -7.29 -6.05 1.72
C LYS A 271 -6.24 -7.08 1.34
N GLN A 272 -6.68 -8.24 0.90
CA GLN A 272 -5.81 -9.25 0.30
C GLN A 272 -5.80 -9.12 -1.22
N ASP A 273 -4.66 -9.42 -1.86
CA ASP A 273 -4.55 -9.44 -3.32
C ASP A 273 -5.52 -10.43 -3.94
N PHE A 274 -5.96 -10.11 -5.15
CA PHE A 274 -6.96 -10.86 -5.92
C PHE A 274 -8.33 -10.99 -5.25
N ILE A 275 -8.53 -10.38 -4.07
CA ILE A 275 -9.83 -10.19 -3.45
C ILE A 275 -10.29 -8.77 -3.70
N ASP A 276 -11.44 -8.59 -4.32
CA ASP A 276 -12.01 -7.28 -4.67
C ASP A 276 -12.74 -6.60 -3.50
N THR A 277 -12.40 -6.96 -2.26
CA THR A 277 -13.07 -6.43 -1.07
C THR A 277 -12.05 -5.90 -0.06
N ILE A 278 -12.29 -4.69 0.41
CA ILE A 278 -11.66 -4.14 1.61
C ILE A 278 -12.52 -4.53 2.80
N TYR A 279 -11.89 -5.08 3.82
CA TYR A 279 -12.52 -5.51 5.06
C TYR A 279 -12.18 -4.57 6.20
N THR A 280 -13.08 -4.49 7.17
CA THR A 280 -12.77 -4.01 8.51
C THR A 280 -12.39 -5.20 9.37
N VAL A 281 -11.26 -5.11 10.05
CA VAL A 281 -10.79 -6.11 11.01
C VAL A 281 -11.51 -5.86 12.35
N SER A 282 -12.16 -6.88 12.88
CA SER A 282 -12.86 -6.83 14.18
C SER A 282 -12.56 -8.11 14.97
N GLY A 283 -11.57 -8.06 15.87
CA GLY A 283 -10.99 -9.25 16.45
C GLY A 283 -10.48 -10.18 15.34
N ASN A 284 -10.83 -11.46 15.41
CA ASN A 284 -10.46 -12.45 14.40
C ASN A 284 -11.39 -12.51 13.17
N LYS A 285 -12.28 -11.52 12.99
CA LYS A 285 -13.26 -11.47 11.90
C LYS A 285 -12.94 -10.38 10.89
N LEU A 286 -13.20 -10.68 9.62
CA LEU A 286 -13.15 -9.74 8.51
C LEU A 286 -14.57 -9.38 8.08
N ILE A 287 -14.95 -8.13 8.27
CA ILE A 287 -16.29 -7.61 7.93
C ILE A 287 -16.17 -6.85 6.60
N PRO A 288 -16.86 -7.25 5.52
CA PRO A 288 -16.86 -6.53 4.26
C PRO A 288 -17.24 -5.06 4.44
N SER A 289 -16.45 -4.15 3.88
CA SER A 289 -16.63 -2.71 4.03
C SER A 289 -16.75 -1.98 2.70
N ILE A 290 -15.86 -2.25 1.76
CA ILE A 290 -15.84 -1.62 0.44
C ILE A 290 -15.58 -2.71 -0.59
N VAL A 291 -16.31 -2.69 -1.71
CA VAL A 291 -16.14 -3.67 -2.79
C VAL A 291 -15.72 -2.95 -4.07
N PHE A 292 -14.65 -3.41 -4.70
CA PHE A 292 -14.28 -3.02 -6.05
C PHE A 292 -15.08 -3.86 -7.05
N LYS A 293 -16.05 -3.25 -7.72
CA LYS A 293 -16.78 -3.89 -8.80
C LYS A 293 -15.96 -3.83 -10.09
N THR A 294 -15.10 -4.81 -10.26
CA THR A 294 -14.21 -4.94 -11.42
C THR A 294 -14.86 -5.58 -12.64
N GLY A 295 -15.98 -6.29 -12.44
CA GLY A 295 -16.78 -6.91 -13.50
C GLY A 295 -15.95 -7.84 -14.40
N LYS A 296 -15.99 -7.61 -15.71
CA LYS A 296 -15.24 -8.42 -16.69
C LYS A 296 -13.71 -8.33 -16.53
N TYR A 297 -13.22 -7.31 -15.84
CA TYR A 297 -11.78 -7.11 -15.58
C TYR A 297 -11.27 -7.83 -14.33
N HIS A 298 -12.15 -8.52 -13.59
CA HIS A 298 -11.75 -9.29 -12.41
C HIS A 298 -10.63 -10.26 -12.72
N TRP A 299 -9.61 -10.30 -11.85
CA TRP A 299 -8.49 -11.22 -11.97
C TRP A 299 -8.63 -12.33 -10.92
N PRO A 300 -9.12 -13.52 -11.30
CA PRO A 300 -9.24 -14.64 -10.37
C PRO A 300 -7.85 -15.08 -9.89
N VAL A 301 -7.73 -15.35 -8.61
CA VAL A 301 -6.47 -15.79 -8.02
C VAL A 301 -5.88 -17.05 -8.67
N GLN A 302 -6.73 -17.93 -9.18
CA GLN A 302 -6.34 -19.14 -9.89
C GLN A 302 -5.60 -18.84 -11.21
N GLU A 303 -5.89 -17.67 -11.81
CA GLU A 303 -5.29 -17.23 -13.07
C GLU A 303 -4.00 -16.40 -12.85
N ARG A 304 -3.57 -16.15 -11.61
CA ARG A 304 -2.41 -15.27 -11.32
C ARG A 304 -1.09 -15.74 -11.96
N LYS A 305 -0.98 -17.05 -12.25
CA LYS A 305 0.17 -17.67 -12.91
C LYS A 305 -0.01 -17.84 -14.42
N SER A 306 -1.16 -17.47 -14.96
CA SER A 306 -1.47 -17.65 -16.36
C SER A 306 -1.00 -16.45 -17.17
N GLU A 307 -0.28 -16.71 -18.26
CA GLU A 307 0.06 -15.68 -19.26
C GLU A 307 -1.13 -15.38 -20.17
N LYS A 308 -2.09 -16.28 -20.26
CA LYS A 308 -3.27 -16.12 -21.11
C LYS A 308 -4.25 -15.13 -20.46
N ASN A 309 -4.71 -14.16 -21.25
CA ASN A 309 -5.79 -13.22 -20.92
C ASN A 309 -5.46 -12.13 -19.88
N ASN A 310 -4.18 -11.85 -19.61
CA ASN A 310 -3.82 -10.77 -18.67
C ASN A 310 -4.10 -9.36 -19.20
N LEU A 311 -4.21 -9.15 -20.52
CA LEU A 311 -4.48 -7.85 -21.12
C LEU A 311 -5.74 -7.17 -20.59
N GLU A 312 -6.80 -7.94 -20.33
CA GLU A 312 -8.05 -7.43 -19.82
C GLU A 312 -8.19 -7.52 -18.30
N ARG A 313 -7.21 -8.09 -17.59
CA ARG A 313 -7.24 -8.21 -16.13
C ARG A 313 -6.74 -6.95 -15.45
N ILE A 314 -7.40 -6.58 -14.35
CA ILE A 314 -7.01 -5.44 -13.52
C ILE A 314 -6.46 -5.93 -12.19
N PHE A 315 -5.30 -5.40 -11.83
CA PHE A 315 -4.72 -5.54 -10.51
C PHE A 315 -4.85 -4.21 -9.74
N ILE A 316 -5.45 -4.26 -8.55
CA ILE A 316 -5.51 -3.10 -7.65
C ILE A 316 -4.17 -3.02 -6.92
N ALA A 317 -3.33 -2.09 -7.34
CA ALA A 317 -1.93 -2.00 -6.94
C ALA A 317 -1.72 -1.22 -5.64
N ASP A 318 -2.45 -0.13 -5.45
CA ASP A 318 -2.35 0.72 -4.26
C ASP A 318 -3.71 1.24 -3.83
N ILE A 319 -3.87 1.50 -2.53
CA ILE A 319 -5.11 2.03 -1.94
C ILE A 319 -4.74 3.00 -0.84
N ASN A 320 -5.29 4.19 -0.94
CA ASN A 320 -5.14 5.28 0.00
C ASN A 320 -6.54 5.75 0.43
N GLU A 321 -6.88 5.61 1.70
CA GLU A 321 -8.22 5.87 2.21
C GLU A 321 -8.19 6.92 3.31
N ASN A 322 -9.03 7.95 3.18
CA ASN A 322 -9.35 8.88 4.25
C ASN A 322 -10.88 8.98 4.45
N ASN A 323 -11.33 9.96 5.22
CA ASN A 323 -12.75 10.14 5.51
C ASN A 323 -13.60 10.49 4.30
N SER A 324 -13.03 11.14 3.31
CA SER A 324 -13.73 11.71 2.17
C SER A 324 -13.62 10.87 0.90
N ILE A 325 -12.47 10.22 0.71
CA ILE A 325 -12.14 9.54 -0.53
C ILE A 325 -11.49 8.17 -0.30
N VAL A 326 -11.56 7.33 -1.32
CA VAL A 326 -10.61 6.23 -1.55
C VAL A 326 -9.91 6.54 -2.87
N PHE A 327 -8.64 6.91 -2.78
CA PHE A 327 -7.76 6.98 -3.95
C PHE A 327 -7.12 5.61 -4.13
N PHE A 328 -7.09 5.12 -5.37
CA PHE A 328 -6.47 3.83 -5.65
C PHE A 328 -5.77 3.85 -7.01
N GLN A 329 -4.80 2.99 -7.16
CA GLN A 329 -4.16 2.76 -8.43
C GLN A 329 -4.44 1.33 -8.88
N CYS A 330 -4.74 1.18 -10.17
CA CYS A 330 -4.92 -0.13 -10.75
C CYS A 330 -4.20 -0.25 -12.10
N VAL A 331 -3.74 -1.45 -12.39
CA VAL A 331 -3.01 -1.75 -13.61
C VAL A 331 -3.78 -2.78 -14.41
N ARG A 332 -4.09 -2.44 -15.66
CA ARG A 332 -4.61 -3.40 -16.62
C ARG A 332 -3.46 -4.01 -17.41
N GLY A 333 -3.51 -5.32 -17.64
CA GLY A 333 -2.51 -6.03 -18.41
C GLY A 333 -1.13 -6.06 -17.75
N LEU A 334 -1.06 -6.17 -16.44
CA LEU A 334 0.14 -6.00 -15.62
C LEU A 334 1.35 -6.82 -16.09
N LEU A 335 1.15 -8.05 -16.58
CA LEU A 335 2.21 -8.94 -17.05
C LEU A 335 2.45 -8.85 -18.58
N THR A 336 1.97 -7.79 -19.21
CA THR A 336 2.08 -7.63 -20.66
C THR A 336 2.86 -6.36 -21.03
N GLN A 337 3.31 -6.27 -22.28
CA GLN A 337 3.93 -5.05 -22.80
C GLN A 337 2.94 -3.88 -22.95
N GLU A 338 1.64 -4.19 -22.96
CA GLU A 338 0.55 -3.23 -23.09
C GLU A 338 -0.03 -2.80 -21.73
N SER A 339 0.74 -2.97 -20.65
CA SER A 339 0.28 -2.60 -19.32
C SER A 339 -0.04 -1.11 -19.21
N VAL A 340 -1.17 -0.81 -18.59
CA VAL A 340 -1.65 0.57 -18.41
C VAL A 340 -2.01 0.82 -16.97
N LEU A 341 -1.43 1.89 -16.40
CA LEU A 341 -1.75 2.40 -15.08
C LEU A 341 -2.96 3.34 -15.14
N TYR A 342 -3.88 3.15 -14.22
CA TYR A 342 -5.02 4.04 -13.98
C TYR A 342 -5.01 4.54 -12.54
N ASN A 343 -5.28 5.84 -12.38
CA ASN A 343 -5.60 6.44 -11.11
C ASN A 343 -7.11 6.44 -10.92
N GLY A 344 -7.58 5.94 -9.79
CA GLY A 344 -8.97 5.85 -9.42
C GLY A 344 -9.29 6.70 -8.20
N LEU A 345 -10.44 7.36 -8.24
CA LEU A 345 -10.97 8.14 -7.13
C LEU A 345 -12.40 7.73 -6.84
N TYR A 346 -12.65 7.30 -5.62
CA TYR A 346 -14.00 7.10 -5.11
C TYR A 346 -14.32 8.17 -4.08
N ASN A 347 -15.33 8.97 -4.36
CA ASN A 347 -15.81 9.98 -3.43
C ASN A 347 -16.88 9.36 -2.51
N LYS A 348 -16.59 9.26 -1.24
CA LYS A 348 -17.46 8.58 -0.25
C LYS A 348 -18.79 9.30 -0.02
N LYS A 349 -18.83 10.64 -0.21
CA LYS A 349 -20.03 11.43 -0.03
C LYS A 349 -21.04 11.23 -1.18
N THR A 350 -20.53 11.16 -2.41
CA THR A 350 -21.37 11.07 -3.61
C THR A 350 -21.55 9.64 -4.13
N GLY A 351 -20.70 8.70 -3.68
CA GLY A 351 -20.64 7.33 -4.21
C GLY A 351 -20.07 7.24 -5.64
N LYS A 352 -19.53 8.35 -6.18
CA LYS A 352 -19.01 8.39 -7.55
C LYS A 352 -17.61 7.79 -7.61
N THR A 353 -17.41 6.91 -8.59
CA THR A 353 -16.09 6.40 -9.00
C THR A 353 -15.63 7.11 -10.27
N THR A 354 -14.42 7.61 -10.28
CA THR A 354 -13.76 8.24 -11.44
C THR A 354 -12.45 7.50 -11.71
N LEU A 355 -12.19 7.10 -12.95
CA LEU A 355 -10.90 6.57 -13.39
C LEU A 355 -10.27 7.48 -14.43
N SER A 356 -8.95 7.64 -14.31
CA SER A 356 -8.13 8.47 -15.19
C SER A 356 -6.90 7.69 -15.66
N LYS A 357 -6.56 7.85 -16.94
CA LYS A 357 -5.33 7.33 -17.51
C LYS A 357 -4.29 8.46 -17.51
N ASN A 358 -3.76 8.78 -16.36
CA ASN A 358 -2.76 9.85 -16.20
C ASN A 358 -1.36 9.24 -16.21
N LYS A 359 -0.76 9.10 -17.38
CA LYS A 359 0.56 8.48 -17.55
C LYS A 359 1.66 9.23 -16.79
N ASP A 360 1.60 10.56 -16.78
CA ASP A 360 2.66 11.43 -16.26
C ASP A 360 2.34 12.00 -14.87
N GLY A 361 1.22 11.57 -14.26
CA GLY A 361 0.73 12.08 -12.98
C GLY A 361 -0.60 12.82 -13.14
N ILE A 362 -1.07 13.39 -12.04
CA ILE A 362 -2.33 14.13 -11.96
C ILE A 362 -2.04 15.63 -12.09
N GLU A 363 -2.71 16.31 -13.00
CA GLU A 363 -2.52 17.74 -13.24
C GLU A 363 -2.73 18.55 -11.97
N ASP A 364 -1.73 19.36 -11.59
CA ASP A 364 -1.85 20.32 -10.51
C ASP A 364 -2.52 21.62 -11.02
N ASP A 365 -3.82 21.69 -10.85
CA ASP A 365 -4.65 22.85 -11.18
C ASP A 365 -4.81 23.84 -10.01
N LEU A 366 -4.17 23.57 -8.86
CA LEU A 366 -4.19 24.46 -7.70
C LEU A 366 -3.01 25.41 -7.68
N SER A 367 -1.80 24.91 -7.93
CA SER A 367 -0.58 25.71 -7.94
C SER A 367 0.14 25.72 -9.29
N HIS A 368 -0.33 24.95 -10.26
CA HIS A 368 0.27 24.83 -11.60
C HIS A 368 1.75 24.43 -11.55
N PHE A 369 2.08 23.55 -10.59
CA PHE A 369 3.39 22.93 -10.51
C PHE A 369 3.44 21.63 -11.35
N MET A 370 4.44 20.82 -11.07
CA MET A 370 4.60 19.50 -11.69
C MET A 370 3.38 18.59 -11.45
N PRO A 371 3.09 17.65 -12.36
CA PRO A 371 2.03 16.68 -12.13
C PRO A 371 2.23 15.91 -10.83
N PHE A 372 1.20 15.84 -10.02
CA PHE A 372 1.20 15.14 -8.74
C PHE A 372 1.18 13.62 -8.98
N LYS A 373 2.12 12.92 -8.37
CA LYS A 373 2.22 11.45 -8.40
C LYS A 373 1.95 10.90 -7.00
N PRO A 374 0.73 10.48 -6.66
CA PRO A 374 0.42 9.97 -5.33
C PRO A 374 1.27 8.77 -4.99
N LEU A 375 1.97 8.82 -3.86
CA LEU A 375 2.85 7.78 -3.37
C LEU A 375 2.34 7.13 -2.09
N GLY A 376 1.37 7.71 -1.43
CA GLY A 376 0.78 7.21 -0.20
C GLY A 376 -0.18 8.21 0.43
N MET A 377 -0.55 7.90 1.65
CA MET A 377 -1.37 8.77 2.48
C MET A 377 -0.71 8.95 3.85
N SER A 378 -0.74 10.17 4.36
CA SER A 378 -0.29 10.45 5.72
C SER A 378 -1.24 9.83 6.74
N THR A 379 -0.79 9.72 7.96
CA THR A 379 -1.64 9.28 9.08
C THR A 379 -2.74 10.28 9.44
N SER A 380 -2.63 11.53 8.94
CA SER A 380 -3.67 12.56 9.06
C SER A 380 -4.64 12.58 7.87
N GLY A 381 -4.40 11.76 6.84
CA GLY A 381 -5.29 11.59 5.68
C GLY A 381 -4.97 12.47 4.48
N GLU A 382 -3.83 13.15 4.45
CA GLU A 382 -3.35 13.85 3.26
C GLU A 382 -2.75 12.87 2.25
N LEU A 383 -2.99 13.05 0.96
CA LEU A 383 -2.24 12.35 -0.07
C LEU A 383 -0.82 12.91 -0.13
N VAL A 384 0.15 12.00 -0.23
CA VAL A 384 1.58 12.28 -0.16
C VAL A 384 2.24 12.03 -1.50
N SER A 385 3.11 12.95 -1.89
CA SER A 385 4.11 12.77 -2.95
C SER A 385 5.41 13.42 -2.53
N PHE A 386 6.46 13.23 -3.32
CA PHE A 386 7.66 14.08 -3.27
C PHE A 386 8.23 14.26 -4.67
N VAL A 387 9.07 15.27 -4.82
CA VAL A 387 9.84 15.56 -6.02
C VAL A 387 11.28 15.83 -5.62
N GLU A 388 12.22 15.31 -6.38
CA GLU A 388 13.63 15.60 -6.19
C GLU A 388 13.92 17.07 -6.53
N ALA A 389 14.85 17.71 -5.80
CA ALA A 389 15.17 19.12 -6.01
C ALA A 389 15.61 19.42 -7.44
N TRP A 390 16.47 18.60 -8.00
CA TRP A 390 16.93 18.72 -9.39
C TRP A 390 15.78 18.60 -10.41
N GLU A 391 14.78 17.72 -10.19
CA GLU A 391 13.60 17.62 -11.07
C GLU A 391 12.75 18.89 -11.01
N ALA A 392 12.60 19.47 -9.81
CA ALA A 392 11.86 20.72 -9.63
C ALA A 392 12.55 21.89 -10.32
N LEU A 393 13.89 21.95 -10.28
CA LEU A 393 14.67 22.99 -10.96
C LEU A 393 14.64 22.83 -12.47
N ASP A 394 14.80 21.61 -13.00
CA ASP A 394 14.65 21.30 -14.44
C ASP A 394 13.26 21.71 -14.97
N TRP A 395 12.24 21.48 -14.16
CA TRP A 395 10.89 21.91 -14.49
C TRP A 395 10.77 23.43 -14.49
N LEU A 396 11.35 24.12 -13.50
CA LEU A 396 11.32 25.57 -13.37
C LEU A 396 12.04 26.28 -14.55
N GLU A 397 13.11 25.70 -15.08
CA GLU A 397 13.79 26.21 -16.28
C GLU A 397 12.86 26.24 -17.51
N LYS A 398 11.97 25.24 -17.61
CA LYS A 398 11.00 25.13 -18.70
C LYS A 398 9.74 25.96 -18.46
N HIS A 399 9.51 26.41 -17.21
CA HIS A 399 8.33 27.15 -16.76
C HIS A 399 8.76 28.39 -15.96
N PRO A 400 9.51 29.34 -16.55
CA PRO A 400 10.07 30.48 -15.82
C PRO A 400 9.03 31.41 -15.23
N GLU A 401 7.80 31.40 -15.74
CA GLU A 401 6.64 32.13 -15.20
C GLU A 401 6.27 31.67 -13.78
N ALA A 402 6.57 30.43 -13.43
CA ALA A 402 6.29 29.85 -12.12
C ALA A 402 7.06 30.57 -10.98
N LYS A 403 8.18 31.23 -11.29
CA LYS A 403 8.94 32.03 -10.31
C LYS A 403 8.10 33.13 -9.64
N ASN A 404 7.04 33.57 -10.31
CA ASN A 404 6.13 34.60 -9.80
C ASN A 404 4.97 34.01 -8.96
N ASN A 405 4.84 32.68 -8.94
CA ASN A 405 3.80 32.02 -8.16
C ASN A 405 4.18 31.99 -6.67
N LYS A 406 3.36 32.59 -5.84
CA LYS A 406 3.60 32.68 -4.38
C LYS A 406 3.62 31.31 -3.72
N ASN A 407 2.84 30.34 -4.24
CA ASN A 407 2.78 28.99 -3.72
C ASN A 407 4.07 28.21 -3.99
N LEU A 408 4.86 28.66 -4.96
CA LEU A 408 6.12 28.02 -5.40
C LEU A 408 7.34 28.87 -5.01
N SER A 409 7.19 29.76 -4.03
CA SER A 409 8.29 30.65 -3.61
C SER A 409 9.53 29.90 -3.10
N PHE A 410 9.37 28.69 -2.58
CA PHE A 410 10.45 27.82 -2.13
C PHE A 410 11.44 27.45 -3.25
N LEU A 411 11.00 27.47 -4.53
CA LEU A 411 11.87 27.17 -5.68
C LEU A 411 12.97 28.23 -5.88
N LYS A 412 12.85 29.43 -5.29
CA LYS A 412 13.83 30.50 -5.48
C LYS A 412 15.16 30.23 -4.76
N ASP A 413 15.05 29.53 -3.62
CA ASP A 413 16.17 29.26 -2.75
C ASP A 413 16.58 27.77 -2.79
N LEU A 414 16.03 27.01 -3.76
CA LEU A 414 16.30 25.59 -3.90
C LEU A 414 17.65 25.38 -4.61
N ASP A 415 18.46 24.49 -4.04
CA ASP A 415 19.71 24.02 -4.63
C ASP A 415 19.47 22.67 -5.32
N GLU A 416 20.25 22.36 -6.37
CA GLU A 416 20.16 21.10 -7.12
C GLU A 416 20.50 19.88 -6.24
N GLU A 417 21.41 20.06 -5.28
CA GLU A 417 21.82 19.03 -4.34
C GLU A 417 20.94 18.98 -3.07
N ALA A 418 19.91 19.83 -3.00
CA ALA A 418 19.00 19.84 -1.85
C ALA A 418 18.20 18.54 -1.74
N ASN A 419 17.79 18.23 -0.51
CA ASN A 419 16.86 17.15 -0.23
C ASN A 419 15.52 17.35 -0.95
N PRO A 420 14.74 16.29 -1.18
CA PRO A 420 13.46 16.36 -1.87
C PRO A 420 12.45 17.31 -1.23
N ILE A 421 11.48 17.74 -2.02
CA ILE A 421 10.30 18.50 -1.59
C ILE A 421 9.15 17.52 -1.39
N VAL A 422 8.62 17.41 -0.18
CA VAL A 422 7.41 16.62 0.10
C VAL A 422 6.18 17.44 -0.25
N ILE A 423 5.22 16.81 -0.93
CA ILE A 423 3.98 17.42 -1.40
C ILE A 423 2.81 16.76 -0.69
N LEU A 424 1.95 17.55 -0.08
CA LEU A 424 0.75 17.11 0.62
C LEU A 424 -0.49 17.72 -0.01
N ILE A 425 -1.54 16.89 -0.21
CA ILE A 425 -2.86 17.33 -0.65
C ILE A 425 -3.88 17.03 0.46
N GLU A 426 -4.55 18.10 0.93
CA GLU A 426 -5.53 18.11 2.02
C GLU A 426 -6.97 18.31 1.50
#